data_846a5418875b325144029e9a66233ac4
#
_entry.id   846a5418875b325144029e9a66233ac4
#
_cell.length_a   1.000
_cell.length_b   1.000
_cell.length_c   1.000
_cell.angle_alpha   90.00
_cell.angle_beta   90.00
_cell.angle_gamma   90.00
#
_symmetry.space_group_name_H-M   'P 1'
#
loop_
_entity.id
_entity.type
_entity.pdbx_description
1 polymer ?
#
loop_
_entity_poly.entity_id
_entity_poly.type
_entity_poly.pdbx_seq_one_letter_code
_entity_poly.pdbx_strand_id
1 'polypeptide(L)'
;MNTASSPEVHGSVAPGFEKVREAFADGFQGRPGMGAAVAVHHQGRPVVDLWAGVKDARSGSAWEEDTATVIFSVTKGLASVLVARLVDQGLIDYDAPLAEYWPEFAANGKGRLTVREALGHRAGLSAVRVPLSKEQMLDWDFMTSLLAEQEPLWEPGSAYAYHSITHGWLSGELIRRVTGQTPGRHFAEVFGPVTSEAWLGLPEAETGRVAQIALSEAYEQSSRDRLRLPNQFAARGPEMGGALPPELVGEHTGANDPLFHAAEFPAAGGITTARGLAAIWSAVVHEGEEGPLLRAETLVDGLRVVSEGPQALEIPGPWVDRFTAGFQRPGEGQDLLSPEGFGHYGAGGQLGFADPAYDVGFGYLSNWMEPDAERASAVVAAVRESITAR
;
A
#
# COMPACT_ATOMS: atom_id res chain seq x y z
N MET A 1 37.92 3.56 -0.19
CA MET A 1 36.48 3.35 -0.40
C MET A 1 36.24 1.86 -0.24
N ASN A 2 35.65 1.46 0.87
CA ASN A 2 35.34 0.05 1.11
C ASN A 2 34.08 -0.25 0.27
N THR A 3 34.23 -0.89 -0.88
CA THR A 3 33.10 -1.44 -1.62
C THR A 3 32.57 -2.60 -0.79
N ALA A 4 31.59 -2.33 0.08
CA ALA A 4 30.84 -3.39 0.71
C ALA A 4 30.31 -4.29 -0.42
N SER A 5 30.65 -5.56 -0.42
CA SER A 5 30.13 -6.53 -1.39
C SER A 5 28.62 -6.58 -1.25
N SER A 6 27.91 -6.66 -2.38
CA SER A 6 26.44 -6.91 -2.33
C SER A 6 26.16 -8.14 -1.46
N PRO A 7 25.07 -8.15 -0.69
CA PRO A 7 24.72 -9.29 0.13
C PRO A 7 24.44 -10.52 -0.74
N GLU A 8 24.59 -11.70 -0.17
CA GLU A 8 24.18 -12.95 -0.83
C GLU A 8 22.66 -12.96 -1.01
N VAL A 9 22.22 -13.27 -2.22
CA VAL A 9 20.79 -13.38 -2.54
C VAL A 9 20.34 -14.83 -2.37
N HIS A 10 19.46 -15.03 -1.42
CA HIS A 10 18.83 -16.32 -1.10
C HIS A 10 17.55 -16.56 -1.89
N GLY A 11 17.02 -17.78 -1.81
CA GLY A 11 15.77 -18.15 -2.46
C GLY A 11 15.95 -18.71 -3.87
N SER A 12 14.87 -18.73 -4.65
CA SER A 12 14.83 -19.41 -5.94
C SER A 12 14.15 -18.56 -7.04
N VAL A 13 14.52 -18.86 -8.27
CA VAL A 13 13.82 -18.38 -9.48
C VAL A 13 13.57 -19.59 -10.41
N ALA A 14 12.41 -19.60 -11.04
CA ALA A 14 12.11 -20.59 -12.07
C ALA A 14 12.98 -20.36 -13.34
N PRO A 15 13.26 -21.41 -14.14
CA PRO A 15 13.98 -21.27 -15.39
C PRO A 15 13.40 -20.14 -16.27
N GLY A 16 14.27 -19.23 -16.75
CA GLY A 16 13.91 -18.07 -17.56
C GLY A 16 13.62 -16.79 -16.76
N PHE A 17 13.71 -16.84 -15.41
CA PHE A 17 13.60 -15.65 -14.53
C PHE A 17 14.94 -15.24 -13.91
N GLU A 18 16.07 -15.72 -14.41
CA GLU A 18 17.40 -15.45 -13.85
C GLU A 18 17.72 -13.95 -13.81
N LYS A 19 17.27 -13.18 -14.81
CA LYS A 19 17.42 -11.72 -14.87
C LYS A 19 16.76 -11.01 -13.70
N VAL A 20 15.71 -11.59 -13.14
CA VAL A 20 15.03 -11.01 -11.94
C VAL A 20 15.97 -11.08 -10.73
N ARG A 21 16.71 -12.17 -10.56
CA ARG A 21 17.73 -12.29 -9.50
C ARG A 21 18.84 -11.25 -9.67
N GLU A 22 19.28 -11.01 -10.90
CA GLU A 22 20.31 -10.01 -11.19
C GLU A 22 19.81 -8.59 -10.87
N ALA A 23 18.64 -8.20 -11.37
CA ALA A 23 18.04 -6.90 -11.08
C ALA A 23 17.78 -6.69 -9.57
N PHE A 24 17.35 -7.73 -8.86
CA PHE A 24 17.16 -7.69 -7.41
C PHE A 24 18.49 -7.47 -6.67
N ALA A 25 19.56 -8.19 -7.05
CA ALA A 25 20.89 -8.05 -6.46
C ALA A 25 21.48 -6.65 -6.70
N ASP A 26 21.28 -6.07 -7.87
CA ASP A 26 21.76 -4.73 -8.22
C ASP A 26 21.11 -3.65 -7.34
N GLY A 27 19.88 -3.87 -6.87
CA GLY A 27 19.16 -2.97 -5.95
C GLY A 27 19.87 -2.71 -4.63
N PHE A 28 20.85 -3.53 -4.22
CA PHE A 28 21.59 -3.38 -2.97
C PHE A 28 22.82 -2.46 -3.09
N GLN A 29 23.22 -2.08 -4.31
CA GLN A 29 24.42 -1.27 -4.52
C GLN A 29 24.29 0.09 -3.82
N GLY A 30 25.29 0.43 -2.97
CA GLY A 30 25.32 1.68 -2.23
C GLY A 30 24.39 1.74 -0.99
N ARG A 31 23.76 0.62 -0.59
CA ARG A 31 22.76 0.55 0.50
C ARG A 31 23.15 -0.46 1.58
N PRO A 32 24.19 -0.19 2.38
CA PRO A 32 24.80 -1.20 3.27
C PRO A 32 23.90 -1.65 4.43
N GLY A 33 22.80 -0.96 4.72
CA GLY A 33 21.85 -1.32 5.79
C GLY A 33 20.54 -1.90 5.28
N MET A 34 20.44 -2.12 3.98
CA MET A 34 19.20 -2.56 3.33
C MET A 34 18.98 -4.06 3.49
N GLY A 35 17.73 -4.41 3.75
CA GLY A 35 17.16 -5.71 3.48
C GLY A 35 15.98 -5.60 2.53
N ALA A 36 15.74 -6.62 1.73
CA ALA A 36 14.62 -6.66 0.80
C ALA A 36 14.22 -8.10 0.48
N ALA A 37 12.98 -8.22 -0.04
CA ALA A 37 12.47 -9.46 -0.62
C ALA A 37 11.61 -9.14 -1.84
N VAL A 38 11.57 -10.08 -2.80
CA VAL A 38 10.68 -10.04 -3.96
C VAL A 38 10.09 -11.42 -4.20
N ALA A 39 8.79 -11.46 -4.46
CA ALA A 39 8.13 -12.68 -4.91
C ALA A 39 7.22 -12.39 -6.11
N VAL A 40 7.14 -13.36 -7.00
CA VAL A 40 6.28 -13.30 -8.20
C VAL A 40 5.56 -14.63 -8.36
N HIS A 41 4.24 -14.55 -8.47
CA HIS A 41 3.43 -15.65 -8.97
C HIS A 41 3.09 -15.39 -10.44
N HIS A 42 3.21 -16.40 -11.28
CA HIS A 42 2.81 -16.37 -12.68
C HIS A 42 1.98 -17.61 -12.97
N GLN A 43 0.77 -17.39 -13.49
CA GLN A 43 -0.21 -18.46 -13.72
C GLN A 43 -0.47 -19.31 -12.47
N GLY A 44 -0.70 -18.62 -11.34
CA GLY A 44 -0.98 -19.21 -10.04
C GLY A 44 0.21 -19.91 -9.36
N ARG A 45 1.42 -19.87 -9.93
CA ARG A 45 2.59 -20.58 -9.40
C ARG A 45 3.71 -19.61 -8.99
N PRO A 46 4.40 -19.82 -7.88
CA PRO A 46 5.57 -19.04 -7.53
C PRO A 46 6.70 -19.30 -8.55
N VAL A 47 7.16 -18.22 -9.20
CA VAL A 47 8.27 -18.26 -10.18
C VAL A 47 9.50 -17.50 -9.71
N VAL A 48 9.32 -16.59 -8.73
CA VAL A 48 10.40 -15.85 -8.06
C VAL A 48 10.08 -15.80 -6.58
N ASP A 49 11.07 -16.09 -5.75
CA ASP A 49 11.01 -15.95 -4.30
C ASP A 49 12.44 -15.72 -3.81
N LEU A 50 12.80 -14.43 -3.59
CA LEU A 50 14.16 -13.99 -3.28
C LEU A 50 14.16 -13.04 -2.08
N TRP A 51 15.21 -13.16 -1.26
CA TRP A 51 15.49 -12.23 -0.16
C TRP A 51 17.00 -12.06 0.04
N ALA A 52 17.38 -10.91 0.61
CA ALA A 52 18.78 -10.61 0.91
C ALA A 52 18.92 -9.45 1.90
N GLY A 53 20.11 -9.31 2.45
CA GLY A 53 20.51 -8.18 3.30
C GLY A 53 20.12 -8.35 4.76
N VAL A 54 19.77 -7.25 5.43
CA VAL A 54 19.54 -7.24 6.88
C VAL A 54 18.13 -6.71 7.21
N LYS A 55 17.45 -7.35 8.16
CA LYS A 55 16.14 -6.87 8.65
C LYS A 55 16.26 -5.74 9.68
N ASP A 56 17.42 -5.62 10.33
CA ASP A 56 17.71 -4.51 11.23
C ASP A 56 19.18 -4.10 11.09
N ALA A 57 19.42 -2.91 10.52
CA ALA A 57 20.77 -2.37 10.30
C ALA A 57 21.54 -2.08 11.60
N ARG A 58 20.84 -1.89 12.74
CA ARG A 58 21.46 -1.59 14.04
C ARG A 58 22.06 -2.83 14.69
N SER A 59 21.37 -3.96 14.60
CA SER A 59 21.80 -5.26 15.15
C SER A 59 22.60 -6.09 14.16
N GLY A 60 22.48 -5.79 12.85
CA GLY A 60 23.01 -6.63 11.77
C GLY A 60 22.26 -7.95 11.58
N SER A 61 21.05 -8.08 12.14
CA SER A 61 20.22 -9.28 11.97
C SER A 61 19.86 -9.48 10.50
N ALA A 62 20.10 -10.68 9.97
CA ALA A 62 19.84 -11.00 8.58
C ALA A 62 18.34 -10.91 8.23
N TRP A 63 18.04 -10.58 6.99
CA TRP A 63 16.72 -10.77 6.39
C TRP A 63 16.55 -12.25 6.08
N GLU A 64 15.55 -12.87 6.68
CA GLU A 64 15.26 -14.29 6.54
C GLU A 64 14.09 -14.52 5.59
N GLU A 65 13.85 -15.77 5.22
CA GLU A 65 12.77 -16.20 4.34
C GLU A 65 11.38 -15.71 4.81
N ASP A 66 11.16 -15.67 6.11
CA ASP A 66 9.90 -15.30 6.76
C ASP A 66 9.87 -13.87 7.30
N THR A 67 10.87 -13.04 6.95
CA THR A 67 10.91 -11.64 7.37
C THR A 67 9.76 -10.88 6.74
N ALA A 68 8.94 -10.26 7.59
CA ALA A 68 7.85 -9.38 7.20
C ALA A 68 8.25 -7.91 7.37
N THR A 69 7.54 -7.00 6.72
CA THR A 69 7.73 -5.56 6.89
C THR A 69 6.43 -4.80 6.72
N VAL A 70 6.38 -3.58 7.25
CA VAL A 70 5.29 -2.63 6.98
C VAL A 70 5.30 -2.27 5.50
N ILE A 71 4.17 -2.41 4.84
CA ILE A 71 4.05 -2.19 3.38
C ILE A 71 3.49 -0.82 3.01
N PHE A 72 3.30 0.05 4.00
CA PHE A 72 2.76 1.40 3.79
C PHE A 72 1.55 1.41 2.85
N SER A 73 1.54 2.29 1.86
CA SER A 73 0.37 2.48 0.99
C SER A 73 0.01 1.30 0.09
N VAL A 74 0.85 0.26 -0.04
CA VAL A 74 0.42 -1.01 -0.65
C VAL A 74 -0.80 -1.59 0.08
N THR A 75 -0.94 -1.29 1.37
CA THR A 75 -2.12 -1.63 2.18
C THR A 75 -3.43 -1.15 1.57
N LYS A 76 -3.44 0.04 0.92
CA LYS A 76 -4.66 0.58 0.27
C LYS A 76 -5.16 -0.34 -0.84
N GLY A 77 -4.25 -0.88 -1.64
CA GLY A 77 -4.60 -1.86 -2.66
C GLY A 77 -5.28 -3.09 -2.06
N LEU A 78 -4.72 -3.62 -0.97
CA LEU A 78 -5.33 -4.76 -0.26
C LEU A 78 -6.69 -4.40 0.37
N ALA A 79 -6.80 -3.23 1.01
CA ALA A 79 -8.07 -2.73 1.54
C ALA A 79 -9.13 -2.56 0.43
N SER A 80 -8.69 -2.15 -0.77
CA SER A 80 -9.57 -2.01 -1.94
C SER A 80 -10.05 -3.37 -2.46
N VAL A 81 -9.23 -4.41 -2.38
CA VAL A 81 -9.67 -5.80 -2.66
C VAL A 81 -10.78 -6.21 -1.67
N LEU A 82 -10.64 -5.86 -0.38
CA LEU A 82 -11.69 -6.16 0.62
C LEU A 82 -13.02 -5.47 0.27
N VAL A 83 -12.98 -4.17 -0.09
CA VAL A 83 -14.19 -3.44 -0.52
C VAL A 83 -14.74 -4.03 -1.82
N ALA A 84 -13.90 -4.32 -2.81
CA ALA A 84 -14.31 -4.94 -4.06
C ALA A 84 -15.00 -6.30 -3.83
N ARG A 85 -14.54 -7.07 -2.85
CA ARG A 85 -15.17 -8.32 -2.44
C ARG A 85 -16.59 -8.11 -1.91
N LEU A 86 -16.81 -7.03 -1.15
CA LEU A 86 -18.16 -6.68 -0.67
C LEU A 86 -19.07 -6.19 -1.82
N VAL A 87 -18.48 -5.52 -2.83
CA VAL A 87 -19.20 -5.19 -4.08
C VAL A 87 -19.56 -6.47 -4.84
N ASP A 88 -18.66 -7.41 -4.95
CA ASP A 88 -18.90 -8.73 -5.55
C ASP A 88 -20.08 -9.47 -4.91
N GLN A 89 -20.24 -9.31 -3.62
CA GLN A 89 -21.32 -9.90 -2.83
C GLN A 89 -22.64 -9.09 -2.91
N GLY A 90 -22.65 -7.94 -3.58
CA GLY A 90 -23.80 -7.03 -3.67
C GLY A 90 -24.12 -6.30 -2.37
N LEU A 91 -23.18 -6.24 -1.44
CA LEU A 91 -23.31 -5.56 -0.14
C LEU A 91 -22.94 -4.08 -0.24
N ILE A 92 -22.13 -3.70 -1.21
CA ILE A 92 -21.72 -2.34 -1.53
C ILE A 92 -21.97 -2.09 -3.02
N ASP A 93 -22.42 -0.87 -3.35
CA ASP A 93 -22.40 -0.32 -4.70
C ASP A 93 -21.37 0.81 -4.76
N TYR A 94 -20.43 0.74 -5.68
CA TYR A 94 -19.41 1.77 -5.85
C TYR A 94 -20.01 3.16 -6.18
N ASP A 95 -21.13 3.20 -6.86
CA ASP A 95 -21.78 4.44 -7.31
C ASP A 95 -22.87 4.95 -6.34
N ALA A 96 -23.15 4.18 -5.24
CA ALA A 96 -23.97 4.64 -4.15
C ALA A 96 -23.23 5.71 -3.29
N PRO A 97 -23.95 6.66 -2.70
CA PRO A 97 -23.39 7.57 -1.71
C PRO A 97 -22.77 6.81 -0.52
N LEU A 98 -21.54 7.18 -0.11
CA LEU A 98 -20.91 6.59 1.08
C LEU A 98 -21.81 6.76 2.33
N ALA A 99 -22.57 7.85 2.38
CA ALA A 99 -23.51 8.15 3.47
C ALA A 99 -24.67 7.14 3.60
N GLU A 100 -24.94 6.30 2.61
CA GLU A 100 -25.92 5.20 2.74
C GLU A 100 -25.42 4.12 3.70
N TYR A 101 -24.12 3.89 3.74
CA TYR A 101 -23.46 2.93 4.63
C TYR A 101 -22.98 3.59 5.94
N TRP A 102 -22.66 4.88 5.87
CA TRP A 102 -22.14 5.67 6.98
C TRP A 102 -22.88 7.02 7.06
N PRO A 103 -24.10 7.06 7.68
CA PRO A 103 -24.98 8.23 7.65
C PRO A 103 -24.35 9.50 8.20
N GLU A 104 -23.51 9.41 9.24
CA GLU A 104 -22.83 10.56 9.86
C GLU A 104 -21.88 11.26 8.88
N PHE A 105 -21.39 10.55 7.87
CA PHE A 105 -20.51 11.09 6.84
C PHE A 105 -21.19 12.15 5.96
N ALA A 106 -22.54 12.23 5.93
CA ALA A 106 -23.28 13.21 5.15
C ALA A 106 -23.02 14.67 5.55
N ALA A 107 -22.45 14.91 6.72
CA ALA A 107 -22.18 16.26 7.23
C ALA A 107 -21.28 17.08 6.30
N ASN A 108 -21.45 18.40 6.35
CA ASN A 108 -20.60 19.38 5.66
C ASN A 108 -20.46 19.15 4.13
N GLY A 109 -21.59 18.81 3.48
CA GLY A 109 -21.65 18.69 2.02
C GLY A 109 -21.18 17.35 1.43
N LYS A 110 -20.80 16.37 2.27
CA LYS A 110 -20.30 15.05 1.83
C LYS A 110 -21.39 14.04 1.46
N GLY A 111 -22.66 14.34 1.69
CA GLY A 111 -23.76 13.37 1.60
C GLY A 111 -24.01 12.74 0.23
N ARG A 112 -23.49 13.33 -0.86
CA ARG A 112 -23.62 12.78 -2.23
C ARG A 112 -22.35 12.15 -2.76
N LEU A 113 -21.24 12.21 -2.00
CA LEU A 113 -19.97 11.61 -2.41
C LEU A 113 -20.13 10.10 -2.49
N THR A 114 -19.86 9.52 -3.66
CA THR A 114 -19.98 8.07 -3.86
C THR A 114 -18.85 7.31 -3.18
N VAL A 115 -19.05 6.01 -2.95
CA VAL A 115 -18.00 5.11 -2.45
C VAL A 115 -16.78 5.16 -3.38
N ARG A 116 -16.99 5.10 -4.69
CA ARG A 116 -15.94 5.19 -5.71
C ARG A 116 -15.12 6.47 -5.61
N GLU A 117 -15.80 7.61 -5.46
CA GLU A 117 -15.14 8.91 -5.33
C GLU A 117 -14.35 9.04 -4.01
N ALA A 118 -14.91 8.53 -2.91
CA ALA A 118 -14.23 8.52 -1.61
C ALA A 118 -12.93 7.72 -1.67
N LEU A 119 -12.98 6.50 -2.23
CA LEU A 119 -11.84 5.63 -2.42
C LEU A 119 -10.87 6.16 -3.49
N GLY A 120 -11.37 6.93 -4.47
CA GLY A 120 -10.59 7.61 -5.50
C GLY A 120 -9.99 8.95 -5.06
N HIS A 121 -9.88 9.22 -3.75
CA HIS A 121 -9.25 10.40 -3.18
C HIS A 121 -9.96 11.74 -3.44
N ARG A 122 -11.29 11.73 -3.63
CA ARG A 122 -12.09 12.92 -3.96
C ARG A 122 -12.90 13.47 -2.78
N ALA A 123 -12.73 12.91 -1.56
CA ALA A 123 -13.52 13.27 -0.39
C ALA A 123 -13.21 14.67 0.19
N GLY A 124 -12.09 15.29 -0.18
CA GLY A 124 -11.66 16.56 0.44
C GLY A 124 -11.11 16.36 1.87
N LEU A 125 -10.71 15.16 2.23
CA LEU A 125 -10.27 14.79 3.57
C LEU A 125 -8.82 14.28 3.60
N SER A 126 -7.95 14.81 2.71
CA SER A 126 -6.55 14.35 2.59
C SER A 126 -5.68 14.70 3.80
N ALA A 127 -6.13 15.58 4.68
CA ALA A 127 -5.48 15.94 5.93
C ALA A 127 -6.53 16.27 7.01
N VAL A 128 -6.15 16.11 8.28
CA VAL A 128 -6.95 16.57 9.41
C VAL A 128 -6.73 18.06 9.66
N ARG A 129 -7.79 18.76 10.12
CA ARG A 129 -7.75 20.22 10.40
C ARG A 129 -7.28 20.54 11.82
N VAL A 130 -7.12 19.54 12.67
CA VAL A 130 -6.78 19.71 14.09
C VAL A 130 -5.50 18.95 14.43
N PRO A 131 -4.74 19.39 15.44
CA PRO A 131 -3.66 18.58 16.00
C PRO A 131 -4.21 17.29 16.60
N LEU A 132 -3.46 16.20 16.45
CA LEU A 132 -3.80 14.90 17.03
C LEU A 132 -2.64 14.37 17.87
N SER A 133 -2.97 13.71 18.99
CA SER A 133 -2.03 12.83 19.67
C SER A 133 -2.01 11.44 19.01
N LYS A 134 -0.97 10.65 19.31
CA LYS A 134 -0.87 9.26 18.86
C LYS A 134 -2.08 8.43 19.33
N GLU A 135 -2.50 8.60 20.58
CA GLU A 135 -3.64 7.89 21.16
C GLU A 135 -4.95 8.20 20.43
N GLN A 136 -5.17 9.48 20.09
CA GLN A 136 -6.34 9.90 19.30
C GLN A 136 -6.33 9.30 17.90
N MET A 137 -5.16 9.26 17.25
CA MET A 137 -5.01 8.62 15.93
C MET A 137 -5.26 7.10 15.99
N LEU A 138 -4.90 6.46 17.08
CA LEU A 138 -5.13 5.02 17.30
C LEU A 138 -6.58 4.69 17.73
N ASP A 139 -7.36 5.67 18.16
CA ASP A 139 -8.77 5.49 18.51
C ASP A 139 -9.64 5.53 17.25
N TRP A 140 -10.16 4.37 16.87
CA TRP A 140 -10.97 4.21 15.66
C TRP A 140 -12.23 5.07 15.66
N ASP A 141 -12.99 5.04 16.76
CA ASP A 141 -14.27 5.75 16.85
C ASP A 141 -14.05 7.27 16.90
N PHE A 142 -12.98 7.74 17.55
CA PHE A 142 -12.57 9.14 17.52
C PHE A 142 -12.26 9.59 16.08
N MET A 143 -11.43 8.84 15.36
CA MET A 143 -11.00 9.20 14.01
C MET A 143 -12.14 9.19 13.01
N THR A 144 -13.00 8.19 13.07
CA THR A 144 -14.16 8.11 12.16
C THR A 144 -15.15 9.23 12.44
N SER A 145 -15.43 9.56 13.71
CA SER A 145 -16.25 10.72 14.09
C SER A 145 -15.63 12.03 13.59
N LEU A 146 -14.33 12.22 13.82
CA LEU A 146 -13.59 13.41 13.34
C LEU A 146 -13.74 13.60 11.83
N LEU A 147 -13.49 12.54 11.03
CA LEU A 147 -13.56 12.62 9.57
C LEU A 147 -15.00 12.79 9.04
N ALA A 148 -15.98 12.19 9.71
CA ALA A 148 -17.39 12.40 9.39
C ALA A 148 -17.83 13.85 9.63
N GLU A 149 -17.38 14.48 10.72
CA GLU A 149 -17.73 15.85 11.10
C GLU A 149 -16.84 16.91 10.42
N GLN A 150 -15.65 16.54 9.93
CA GLN A 150 -14.73 17.51 9.36
C GLN A 150 -15.29 18.17 8.10
N GLU A 151 -15.19 19.52 8.03
CA GLU A 151 -15.39 20.27 6.80
C GLU A 151 -14.30 19.91 5.77
N PRO A 152 -14.67 19.52 4.55
CA PRO A 152 -13.71 19.18 3.51
C PRO A 152 -12.74 20.32 3.17
N LEU A 153 -11.56 19.98 2.67
CA LEU A 153 -10.54 20.96 2.22
C LEU A 153 -10.89 21.58 0.87
N TRP A 154 -11.74 20.90 0.09
CA TRP A 154 -12.35 21.35 -1.17
C TRP A 154 -13.72 20.71 -1.31
N GLU A 155 -14.54 21.17 -2.25
CA GLU A 155 -15.86 20.61 -2.52
C GLU A 155 -15.74 19.11 -2.89
N PRO A 156 -16.36 18.18 -2.13
CA PRO A 156 -16.31 16.75 -2.40
C PRO A 156 -16.71 16.40 -3.83
N GLY A 157 -15.94 15.53 -4.48
CA GLY A 157 -16.16 15.14 -5.86
C GLY A 157 -15.63 16.12 -6.92
N SER A 158 -15.36 17.40 -6.61
CA SER A 158 -14.94 18.40 -7.61
C SER A 158 -13.48 18.28 -8.06
N ALA A 159 -12.60 17.80 -7.17
CA ALA A 159 -11.17 17.61 -7.39
C ALA A 159 -10.66 16.42 -6.56
N TYR A 160 -9.39 16.09 -6.69
CA TYR A 160 -8.75 15.08 -5.86
C TYR A 160 -7.42 15.56 -5.29
N ALA A 161 -7.03 15.00 -4.16
CA ALA A 161 -5.65 14.98 -3.68
C ALA A 161 -5.44 13.71 -2.87
N TYR A 162 -4.27 13.12 -2.96
CA TYR A 162 -3.97 11.84 -2.32
C TYR A 162 -4.23 11.85 -0.81
N HIS A 163 -5.14 11.00 -0.35
CA HIS A 163 -5.47 10.81 1.06
C HIS A 163 -4.48 9.80 1.67
N SER A 164 -3.30 10.28 2.05
CA SER A 164 -2.17 9.43 2.43
C SER A 164 -2.50 8.43 3.55
N ILE A 165 -3.12 8.89 4.62
CA ILE A 165 -3.46 8.06 5.79
C ILE A 165 -4.98 8.00 6.02
N THR A 166 -5.68 9.11 5.84
CA THR A 166 -7.13 9.21 6.09
C THR A 166 -7.97 8.26 5.24
N HIS A 167 -7.47 7.86 4.06
CA HIS A 167 -8.09 6.83 3.21
C HIS A 167 -8.42 5.55 3.98
N GLY A 168 -7.58 5.17 4.96
CA GLY A 168 -7.77 3.94 5.73
C GLY A 168 -9.04 3.95 6.58
N TRP A 169 -9.41 5.09 7.17
CA TRP A 169 -10.67 5.19 7.91
C TRP A 169 -11.88 5.25 6.98
N LEU A 170 -11.73 5.84 5.77
CA LEU A 170 -12.82 5.85 4.79
C LEU A 170 -13.15 4.43 4.31
N SER A 171 -12.15 3.68 3.88
CA SER A 171 -12.32 2.28 3.44
C SER A 171 -12.65 1.34 4.60
N GLY A 172 -11.97 1.49 5.72
CA GLY A 172 -12.12 0.60 6.87
C GLY A 172 -13.46 0.79 7.60
N GLU A 173 -13.96 2.03 7.73
CA GLU A 173 -15.28 2.26 8.32
C GLU A 173 -16.39 1.71 7.42
N LEU A 174 -16.26 1.84 6.10
CA LEU A 174 -17.17 1.19 5.15
C LEU A 174 -17.21 -0.32 5.37
N ILE A 175 -16.04 -0.98 5.47
CA ILE A 175 -15.95 -2.41 5.78
C ILE A 175 -16.64 -2.70 7.12
N ARG A 176 -16.33 -1.94 8.17
CA ARG A 176 -16.89 -2.15 9.52
C ARG A 176 -18.42 -2.03 9.54
N ARG A 177 -18.97 -1.03 8.86
CA ARG A 177 -20.43 -0.80 8.81
C ARG A 177 -21.17 -1.90 8.07
N VAL A 178 -20.58 -2.39 6.99
CA VAL A 178 -21.23 -3.39 6.14
C VAL A 178 -21.10 -4.80 6.71
N THR A 179 -19.96 -5.14 7.30
CA THR A 179 -19.67 -6.50 7.79
C THR A 179 -19.91 -6.69 9.28
N GLY A 180 -19.93 -5.61 10.07
CA GLY A 180 -19.91 -5.68 11.53
C GLY A 180 -18.58 -6.15 12.13
N GLN A 181 -17.53 -6.27 11.31
CA GLN A 181 -16.19 -6.70 11.71
C GLN A 181 -15.21 -5.53 11.66
N THR A 182 -14.11 -5.60 12.42
CA THR A 182 -12.99 -4.69 12.23
C THR A 182 -12.31 -4.96 10.89
N PRO A 183 -11.64 -3.96 10.29
CA PRO A 183 -10.91 -4.17 9.02
C PRO A 183 -9.88 -5.29 9.08
N GLY A 184 -9.15 -5.42 10.20
CA GLY A 184 -8.15 -6.48 10.38
C GLY A 184 -8.75 -7.86 10.49
N ARG A 185 -9.91 -8.00 11.16
CA ARG A 185 -10.62 -9.27 11.20
C ARG A 185 -11.14 -9.67 9.82
N HIS A 186 -11.72 -8.73 9.07
CA HIS A 186 -12.20 -8.98 7.72
C HIS A 186 -11.02 -9.30 6.77
N PHE A 187 -9.88 -8.62 6.94
CA PHE A 187 -8.64 -8.91 6.23
C PHE A 187 -8.20 -10.37 6.44
N ALA A 188 -8.15 -10.81 7.69
CA ALA A 188 -7.76 -12.18 8.03
C ALA A 188 -8.76 -13.23 7.50
N GLU A 189 -10.06 -12.92 7.47
CA GLU A 189 -11.09 -13.79 6.91
C GLU A 189 -10.93 -13.96 5.38
N VAL A 190 -10.67 -12.88 4.66
CA VAL A 190 -10.57 -12.90 3.19
C VAL A 190 -9.22 -13.45 2.72
N PHE A 191 -8.12 -13.03 3.33
CA PHE A 191 -6.78 -13.41 2.87
C PHE A 191 -6.17 -14.60 3.60
N GLY A 192 -6.68 -14.98 4.78
CA GLY A 192 -6.19 -16.12 5.54
C GLY A 192 -6.20 -17.46 4.78
N PRO A 193 -7.19 -17.76 3.94
CA PRO A 193 -7.16 -18.93 3.06
C PRO A 193 -6.04 -18.89 2.00
N VAL A 194 -5.56 -17.71 1.62
CA VAL A 194 -4.51 -17.51 0.61
C VAL A 194 -3.13 -17.58 1.26
N THR A 195 -2.95 -16.92 2.42
CA THR A 195 -1.66 -16.85 3.12
C THR A 195 -1.84 -16.57 4.61
N SER A 196 -0.98 -17.15 5.42
CA SER A 196 -0.85 -16.83 6.86
C SER A 196 0.21 -15.76 7.13
N GLU A 197 0.79 -15.14 6.09
CA GLU A 197 1.93 -14.24 6.20
C GLU A 197 1.57 -12.78 5.90
N ALA A 198 0.30 -12.40 6.08
CA ALA A 198 -0.18 -11.03 5.88
C ALA A 198 -1.14 -10.63 7.01
N TRP A 199 -0.95 -9.43 7.55
CA TRP A 199 -1.72 -8.92 8.69
C TRP A 199 -2.10 -7.45 8.51
N LEU A 200 -3.26 -7.12 9.03
CA LEU A 200 -3.70 -5.75 9.34
C LEU A 200 -4.04 -5.72 10.83
N GLY A 201 -3.11 -5.22 11.65
CA GLY A 201 -3.06 -5.47 13.09
C GLY A 201 -2.25 -6.75 13.38
N LEU A 202 -0.94 -6.57 13.58
CA LEU A 202 0.01 -7.67 13.77
C LEU A 202 -0.20 -8.36 15.13
N PRO A 203 -0.34 -9.69 15.17
CA PRO A 203 -0.30 -10.45 16.44
C PRO A 203 1.05 -10.30 17.14
N GLU A 204 1.06 -10.23 18.47
CA GLU A 204 2.28 -10.08 19.27
C GLU A 204 3.32 -11.17 18.98
N ALA A 205 2.87 -12.40 18.72
CA ALA A 205 3.73 -13.54 18.41
C ALA A 205 4.56 -13.33 17.13
N GLU A 206 4.14 -12.47 16.21
CA GLU A 206 4.79 -12.23 14.92
C GLU A 206 5.76 -11.04 14.95
N THR A 207 5.80 -10.26 16.05
CA THR A 207 6.60 -9.03 16.16
C THR A 207 8.10 -9.27 15.87
N GLY A 208 8.65 -10.41 16.25
CA GLY A 208 10.07 -10.74 16.03
C GLY A 208 10.49 -10.91 14.55
N ARG A 209 9.50 -11.07 13.65
CA ARG A 209 9.73 -11.22 12.20
C ARG A 209 9.77 -9.89 11.46
N VAL A 210 9.29 -8.81 12.09
CA VAL A 210 9.14 -7.51 11.41
C VAL A 210 10.50 -6.82 11.28
N ALA A 211 10.83 -6.44 10.05
CA ALA A 211 12.04 -5.69 9.76
C ALA A 211 11.94 -4.27 10.31
N GLN A 212 13.06 -3.78 10.87
CA GLN A 212 13.22 -2.40 11.31
C GLN A 212 13.42 -1.49 10.09
N ILE A 213 12.51 -0.56 9.88
CA ILE A 213 12.59 0.41 8.78
C ILE A 213 13.74 1.39 9.04
N ALA A 214 14.54 1.63 8.01
CA ALA A 214 15.61 2.61 7.98
C ALA A 214 15.39 3.62 6.84
N LEU A 215 15.90 4.83 7.03
CA LEU A 215 15.74 5.94 6.08
C LEU A 215 17.05 6.20 5.34
N SER A 216 16.98 6.44 4.04
CA SER A 216 18.08 7.06 3.30
C SER A 216 18.11 8.57 3.56
N GLU A 217 19.28 9.19 3.41
CA GLU A 217 19.43 10.65 3.49
C GLU A 217 18.52 11.36 2.46
N ALA A 218 18.35 10.74 1.28
CA ALA A 218 17.48 11.27 0.23
C ALA A 218 16.01 11.27 0.65
N TYR A 219 15.54 10.23 1.34
CA TYR A 219 14.16 10.17 1.84
C TYR A 219 13.92 11.20 2.95
N GLU A 220 14.85 11.35 3.91
CA GLU A 220 14.78 12.38 4.93
C GLU A 220 14.76 13.79 4.31
N GLN A 221 15.59 14.03 3.30
CA GLN A 221 15.60 15.32 2.60
C GLN A 221 14.27 15.58 1.89
N SER A 222 13.72 14.59 1.20
CA SER A 222 12.41 14.68 0.55
C SER A 222 11.30 15.00 1.55
N SER A 223 11.31 14.38 2.74
CA SER A 223 10.37 14.68 3.82
C SER A 223 10.50 16.12 4.32
N ARG A 224 11.72 16.62 4.51
CA ARG A 224 11.99 18.02 4.88
C ARG A 224 11.52 19.01 3.80
N ASP A 225 11.70 18.67 2.52
CA ASP A 225 11.28 19.53 1.40
C ASP A 225 9.76 19.57 1.28
N ARG A 226 9.08 18.45 1.53
CA ARG A 226 7.61 18.41 1.61
C ARG A 226 7.07 19.39 2.66
N LEU A 227 7.70 19.49 3.83
CA LEU A 227 7.27 20.43 4.89
C LEU A 227 7.38 21.92 4.50
N ARG A 228 8.11 22.24 3.43
CA ARG A 228 8.24 23.61 2.89
C ARG A 228 7.18 23.96 1.83
N LEU A 229 6.31 23.02 1.49
CA LEU A 229 5.23 23.30 0.55
C LEU A 229 4.35 24.45 1.05
N PRO A 230 3.89 25.37 0.15
CA PRO A 230 3.08 26.51 0.55
C PRO A 230 1.75 26.13 1.20
N ASN A 231 1.13 25.04 0.75
CA ASN A 231 -0.11 24.55 1.31
C ASN A 231 0.19 23.65 2.53
N GLN A 232 -0.19 24.10 3.72
CA GLN A 232 0.05 23.36 4.96
C GLN A 232 -0.61 21.97 5.00
N PHE A 233 -1.74 21.77 4.32
CA PHE A 233 -2.40 20.47 4.28
C PHE A 233 -1.69 19.50 3.34
N ALA A 234 -1.11 19.99 2.24
CA ALA A 234 -0.19 19.21 1.41
C ALA A 234 1.08 18.85 2.16
N ALA A 235 1.67 19.83 2.85
CA ALA A 235 2.91 19.67 3.61
C ALA A 235 2.78 18.64 4.74
N ARG A 236 1.68 18.70 5.48
CA ARG A 236 1.49 17.97 6.74
C ARG A 236 0.41 16.87 6.69
N GLY A 237 -0.20 16.62 5.53
CA GLY A 237 -1.24 15.58 5.40
C GLY A 237 -0.83 14.20 5.95
N PRO A 238 0.36 13.69 5.64
CA PRO A 238 0.82 12.39 6.15
C PRO A 238 1.12 12.35 7.65
N GLU A 239 1.31 13.51 8.31
CA GLU A 239 1.66 13.57 9.75
C GLU A 239 0.45 13.38 10.67
N MET A 240 -0.76 13.32 10.13
CA MET A 240 -1.99 13.18 10.92
C MET A 240 -2.08 14.17 12.07
N GLY A 241 -1.95 15.47 11.76
CA GLY A 241 -2.01 16.52 12.78
C GLY A 241 -0.84 16.51 13.78
N GLY A 242 0.24 15.79 13.49
CA GLY A 242 1.41 15.65 14.36
C GLY A 242 1.47 14.33 15.13
N ALA A 243 0.51 13.43 14.93
CA ALA A 243 0.51 12.10 15.56
C ALA A 243 1.55 11.15 14.95
N LEU A 244 1.99 11.40 13.71
CA LEU A 244 3.07 10.69 13.04
C LEU A 244 4.26 11.63 12.77
N PRO A 245 5.52 11.12 12.80
CA PRO A 245 6.66 11.91 12.38
C PRO A 245 6.59 12.22 10.88
N PRO A 246 7.26 13.30 10.41
CA PRO A 246 7.26 13.69 9.01
C PRO A 246 7.73 12.60 8.06
N GLU A 247 8.69 11.81 8.48
CA GLU A 247 9.26 10.69 7.73
C GLU A 247 8.40 9.42 7.77
N LEU A 248 7.28 9.42 8.52
CA LEU A 248 6.43 8.27 8.85
C LEU A 248 7.14 7.21 9.70
N VAL A 249 8.40 7.38 10.00
CA VAL A 249 9.27 6.43 10.69
C VAL A 249 10.14 7.15 11.72
N GLY A 250 10.27 6.56 12.89
CA GLY A 250 11.24 6.95 13.92
C GLY A 250 11.71 5.72 14.66
N GLU A 251 12.63 5.87 15.60
CA GLU A 251 13.21 4.71 16.30
C GLU A 251 12.16 3.86 17.04
N HIS A 252 11.19 4.57 17.66
CA HIS A 252 10.07 3.94 18.40
C HIS A 252 8.75 4.68 18.10
N THR A 253 8.61 5.20 16.89
CA THR A 253 7.42 5.93 16.45
C THR A 253 7.09 5.62 15.00
N GLY A 254 5.86 5.88 14.59
CA GLY A 254 5.43 5.59 13.23
C GLY A 254 5.58 4.10 12.89
N ALA A 255 6.12 3.80 11.73
CA ALA A 255 6.20 2.43 11.20
C ALA A 255 7.14 1.48 11.98
N ASN A 256 7.94 1.98 12.93
CA ASN A 256 8.74 1.14 13.82
C ASN A 256 8.14 1.00 15.24
N ASP A 257 6.96 1.56 15.48
CA ASP A 257 6.26 1.47 16.76
C ASP A 257 5.45 0.16 16.83
N PRO A 258 5.66 -0.71 17.84
CA PRO A 258 4.83 -1.89 18.04
C PRO A 258 3.31 -1.58 18.15
N LEU A 259 2.94 -0.40 18.68
CA LEU A 259 1.55 0.03 18.70
C LEU A 259 0.99 0.32 17.31
N PHE A 260 1.83 0.86 16.41
CA PHE A 260 1.46 1.01 15.01
C PHE A 260 1.30 -0.34 14.32
N HIS A 261 2.16 -1.31 14.62
CA HIS A 261 2.05 -2.67 14.07
C HIS A 261 0.77 -3.37 14.52
N ALA A 262 0.40 -3.23 15.79
CA ALA A 262 -0.81 -3.82 16.36
C ALA A 262 -2.10 -3.12 15.92
N ALA A 263 -2.01 -1.88 15.44
CA ALA A 263 -3.16 -1.11 15.01
C ALA A 263 -3.63 -1.49 13.60
N GLU A 264 -4.93 -1.38 13.39
CA GLU A 264 -5.54 -1.65 12.09
C GLU A 264 -5.58 -0.34 11.26
N PHE A 265 -4.53 -0.08 10.45
CA PHE A 265 -4.46 1.07 9.55
C PHE A 265 -4.62 0.63 8.08
N PRO A 266 -5.85 0.62 7.51
CA PRO A 266 -6.07 0.13 6.13
C PRO A 266 -5.42 1.00 5.04
N ALA A 267 -4.78 2.12 5.39
CA ALA A 267 -4.03 2.95 4.45
C ALA A 267 -2.51 2.69 4.44
N ALA A 268 -1.93 2.19 5.57
CA ALA A 268 -0.48 2.17 5.72
C ALA A 268 0.07 1.09 6.67
N GLY A 269 -0.79 0.41 7.44
CA GLY A 269 -0.39 -0.49 8.52
C GLY A 269 -0.39 -1.97 8.16
N GLY A 270 -0.56 -2.34 6.90
CA GLY A 270 -0.40 -3.74 6.46
C GLY A 270 1.04 -4.20 6.69
N ILE A 271 1.20 -5.43 7.16
CA ILE A 271 2.48 -6.09 7.38
C ILE A 271 2.42 -7.44 6.69
N THR A 272 3.43 -7.78 5.89
CA THR A 272 3.46 -9.04 5.15
C THR A 272 4.87 -9.41 4.72
N THR A 273 5.08 -10.66 4.33
CA THR A 273 6.24 -11.10 3.52
C THR A 273 5.99 -10.78 2.05
N ALA A 274 7.04 -10.74 1.22
CA ALA A 274 6.89 -10.58 -0.22
C ALA A 274 6.10 -11.73 -0.84
N ARG A 275 6.30 -12.95 -0.32
CA ARG A 275 5.60 -14.17 -0.73
C ARG A 275 4.11 -14.07 -0.45
N GLY A 276 3.73 -13.66 0.77
CA GLY A 276 2.33 -13.45 1.15
C GLY A 276 1.66 -12.39 0.28
N LEU A 277 2.36 -11.29 -0.01
CA LEU A 277 1.86 -10.22 -0.86
C LEU A 277 1.63 -10.69 -2.30
N ALA A 278 2.60 -11.38 -2.91
CA ALA A 278 2.48 -11.90 -4.27
C ALA A 278 1.37 -12.96 -4.38
N ALA A 279 1.21 -13.81 -3.37
CA ALA A 279 0.13 -14.80 -3.32
C ALA A 279 -1.26 -14.13 -3.30
N ILE A 280 -1.45 -13.09 -2.48
CA ILE A 280 -2.72 -12.34 -2.45
C ILE A 280 -3.01 -11.73 -3.82
N TRP A 281 -2.04 -11.02 -4.42
CA TRP A 281 -2.26 -10.40 -5.72
C TRP A 281 -2.50 -11.43 -6.84
N SER A 282 -1.84 -12.59 -6.77
CA SER A 282 -2.15 -13.70 -7.68
C SER A 282 -3.58 -14.19 -7.52
N ALA A 283 -4.03 -14.41 -6.28
CA ALA A 283 -5.39 -14.88 -6.01
C ALA A 283 -6.48 -13.90 -6.46
N VAL A 284 -6.17 -12.61 -6.62
CA VAL A 284 -7.14 -11.61 -7.14
C VAL A 284 -7.47 -11.85 -8.61
N VAL A 285 -6.53 -12.33 -9.43
CA VAL A 285 -6.67 -12.42 -10.89
C VAL A 285 -6.59 -13.85 -11.44
N HIS A 286 -5.98 -14.78 -10.72
CA HIS A 286 -5.78 -16.14 -11.19
C HIS A 286 -7.07 -16.96 -11.15
N GLU A 287 -7.45 -17.56 -12.31
CA GLU A 287 -8.56 -18.48 -12.43
C GLU A 287 -8.14 -19.92 -12.06
N GLY A 288 -7.87 -20.16 -10.77
CA GLY A 288 -7.61 -21.50 -10.24
C GLY A 288 -8.90 -22.32 -10.04
N GLU A 289 -8.80 -23.50 -9.40
CA GLU A 289 -9.96 -24.39 -9.15
C GLU A 289 -11.07 -23.72 -8.32
N GLU A 290 -10.72 -22.81 -7.41
CA GLU A 290 -11.66 -22.07 -6.55
C GLU A 290 -12.11 -20.74 -7.20
N GLY A 291 -11.57 -20.39 -8.37
CA GLY A 291 -11.76 -19.10 -9.04
C GLY A 291 -10.96 -17.96 -8.38
N PRO A 292 -10.95 -16.77 -9.01
CA PRO A 292 -10.29 -15.60 -8.47
C PRO A 292 -11.03 -15.03 -7.24
N LEU A 293 -10.32 -14.29 -6.40
CA LEU A 293 -10.93 -13.58 -5.26
C LEU A 293 -11.99 -12.54 -5.71
N LEU A 294 -11.85 -11.99 -6.91
CA LEU A 294 -12.77 -11.00 -7.49
C LEU A 294 -13.27 -11.48 -8.86
N ARG A 295 -14.58 -11.34 -9.11
CA ARG A 295 -15.12 -11.56 -10.44
C ARG A 295 -14.63 -10.52 -11.43
N ALA A 296 -14.47 -10.91 -12.69
CA ALA A 296 -13.96 -10.04 -13.74
C ALA A 296 -14.79 -8.75 -13.89
N GLU A 297 -16.13 -8.84 -13.78
CA GLU A 297 -17.01 -7.68 -13.89
C GLU A 297 -16.76 -6.67 -12.77
N THR A 298 -16.62 -7.13 -11.53
CA THR A 298 -16.32 -6.27 -10.36
C THR A 298 -14.96 -5.63 -10.50
N LEU A 299 -13.98 -6.39 -10.98
CA LEU A 299 -12.65 -5.88 -11.21
C LEU A 299 -12.65 -4.78 -12.29
N VAL A 300 -13.27 -5.02 -13.44
CA VAL A 300 -13.41 -4.03 -14.53
C VAL A 300 -14.09 -2.76 -14.03
N ASP A 301 -15.17 -2.87 -13.26
CA ASP A 301 -15.87 -1.73 -12.69
C ASP A 301 -15.03 -0.99 -11.65
N GLY A 302 -14.39 -1.70 -10.72
CA GLY A 302 -13.52 -1.14 -9.69
C GLY A 302 -12.27 -0.43 -10.25
N LEU A 303 -11.80 -0.83 -11.44
CA LEU A 303 -10.62 -0.28 -12.11
C LEU A 303 -10.93 0.92 -13.04
N ARG A 304 -12.17 1.41 -13.12
CA ARG A 304 -12.47 2.67 -13.81
C ARG A 304 -11.71 3.81 -13.14
N VAL A 305 -10.89 4.55 -13.92
CA VAL A 305 -10.14 5.71 -13.41
C VAL A 305 -11.11 6.83 -13.04
N VAL A 306 -10.99 7.32 -11.81
CA VAL A 306 -11.82 8.42 -11.27
C VAL A 306 -11.01 9.66 -10.92
N SER A 307 -9.70 9.51 -10.76
CA SER A 307 -8.81 10.61 -10.42
C SER A 307 -7.50 10.48 -11.20
N GLU A 308 -7.17 11.53 -11.95
CA GLU A 308 -5.91 11.69 -12.68
C GLU A 308 -5.64 13.18 -12.93
N GLY A 309 -4.41 13.52 -13.31
CA GLY A 309 -3.99 14.90 -13.56
C GLY A 309 -3.59 15.66 -12.29
N PRO A 310 -3.65 17.00 -12.29
CA PRO A 310 -3.18 17.83 -11.17
C PRO A 310 -4.01 17.61 -9.90
N GLN A 311 -3.34 17.51 -8.76
CA GLN A 311 -3.97 17.39 -7.45
C GLN A 311 -4.43 18.78 -6.93
N ALA A 312 -5.54 18.80 -6.17
CA ALA A 312 -6.15 20.03 -5.62
C ALA A 312 -5.20 20.83 -4.70
N LEU A 313 -4.25 20.17 -4.04
CA LEU A 313 -3.33 20.79 -3.10
C LEU A 313 -1.95 21.11 -3.71
N GLU A 314 -1.81 21.02 -5.03
CA GLU A 314 -0.56 21.31 -5.75
C GLU A 314 0.66 20.56 -5.16
N ILE A 315 0.50 19.26 -4.93
CA ILE A 315 1.59 18.40 -4.46
C ILE A 315 2.52 18.12 -5.65
N PRO A 316 3.77 18.62 -5.62
CA PRO A 316 4.73 18.34 -6.70
C PRO A 316 5.13 16.87 -6.69
N GLY A 317 5.29 16.29 -7.86
CA GLY A 317 5.80 14.92 -8.02
C GLY A 317 6.22 14.68 -9.47
N PRO A 318 7.13 13.73 -9.70
CA PRO A 318 7.59 13.38 -11.04
C PRO A 318 6.63 12.44 -11.78
N TRP A 319 5.55 12.01 -11.14
CA TRP A 319 4.58 11.04 -11.68
C TRP A 319 3.18 11.62 -11.70
N VAL A 320 2.37 11.09 -12.61
CA VAL A 320 0.94 11.36 -12.69
C VAL A 320 0.20 10.16 -12.13
N ASP A 321 -0.39 10.35 -10.95
CA ASP A 321 -1.21 9.30 -10.33
C ASP A 321 -2.49 9.08 -11.11
N ARG A 322 -2.89 7.80 -11.22
CA ARG A 322 -4.17 7.38 -11.76
C ARG A 322 -4.86 6.49 -10.73
N PHE A 323 -5.86 7.06 -10.05
CA PHE A 323 -6.60 6.34 -9.01
C PHE A 323 -7.99 5.89 -9.51
N THR A 324 -8.39 4.73 -9.03
CA THR A 324 -9.68 4.09 -9.30
C THR A 324 -10.48 4.00 -7.99
N ALA A 325 -11.31 2.99 -7.80
CA ALA A 325 -11.96 2.72 -6.51
C ALA A 325 -10.94 2.16 -5.48
N GLY A 326 -9.88 2.96 -5.22
CA GLY A 326 -8.83 2.70 -4.23
C GLY A 326 -7.58 2.00 -4.76
N PHE A 327 -7.55 1.58 -6.03
CA PHE A 327 -6.32 1.06 -6.65
C PHE A 327 -5.58 2.17 -7.40
N GLN A 328 -4.26 1.99 -7.56
CA GLN A 328 -3.44 2.70 -8.53
C GLN A 328 -3.34 1.90 -9.83
N ARG A 329 -3.40 2.64 -10.95
CA ARG A 329 -3.13 2.14 -12.31
C ARG A 329 -1.79 2.70 -12.80
N PRO A 330 -1.16 2.06 -13.82
CA PRO A 330 0.01 2.64 -14.47
C PRO A 330 -0.24 4.08 -14.91
N GLY A 331 0.73 4.94 -14.66
CA GLY A 331 0.75 6.35 -15.02
C GLY A 331 2.14 6.78 -15.47
N GLU A 332 2.31 8.05 -15.82
CA GLU A 332 3.63 8.56 -16.19
C GLU A 332 4.58 8.45 -14.99
N GLY A 333 5.72 7.78 -15.17
CA GLY A 333 6.71 7.53 -14.11
C GLY A 333 6.34 6.41 -13.12
N GLN A 334 5.23 5.71 -13.33
CA GLN A 334 4.75 4.61 -12.48
C GLN A 334 4.34 3.42 -13.34
N ASP A 335 5.32 2.69 -13.85
CA ASP A 335 5.09 1.52 -14.69
C ASP A 335 4.86 0.27 -13.84
N LEU A 336 3.73 -0.40 -14.07
CA LEU A 336 3.53 -1.79 -13.69
C LEU A 336 3.92 -2.72 -14.85
N LEU A 337 3.54 -4.00 -14.78
CA LEU A 337 3.95 -4.98 -15.80
C LEU A 337 3.34 -4.69 -17.18
N SER A 338 2.05 -4.33 -17.23
CA SER A 338 1.31 -3.91 -18.43
C SER A 338 0.37 -2.74 -18.13
N PRO A 339 -0.27 -2.15 -19.15
CA PRO A 339 -1.33 -1.15 -18.94
C PRO A 339 -2.55 -1.66 -18.16
N GLU A 340 -2.78 -2.97 -18.12
CA GLU A 340 -3.87 -3.62 -17.37
C GLU A 340 -3.51 -3.84 -15.90
N GLY A 341 -2.24 -3.70 -15.52
CA GLY A 341 -1.77 -3.83 -14.15
C GLY A 341 -2.48 -2.88 -13.18
N PHE A 342 -2.69 -3.32 -11.95
CA PHE A 342 -3.27 -2.52 -10.88
C PHE A 342 -2.79 -3.00 -9.52
N GLY A 343 -2.68 -2.09 -8.58
CA GLY A 343 -2.19 -2.37 -7.24
C GLY A 343 -1.92 -1.10 -6.49
N HIS A 344 -0.81 -1.00 -5.79
CA HIS A 344 -0.42 0.24 -5.15
C HIS A 344 1.08 0.30 -4.86
N TYR A 345 1.68 1.47 -5.06
CA TYR A 345 3.02 1.78 -4.52
C TYR A 345 2.94 2.09 -3.03
N GLY A 346 3.99 1.77 -2.29
CA GLY A 346 4.16 2.12 -0.88
C GLY A 346 5.33 3.06 -0.67
N ALA A 347 5.25 3.88 0.37
CA ALA A 347 6.35 4.77 0.74
C ALA A 347 7.66 3.98 0.90
N GLY A 348 8.78 4.57 0.46
CA GLY A 348 10.08 3.92 0.53
C GLY A 348 10.40 2.93 -0.57
N GLY A 349 9.56 2.85 -1.63
CA GLY A 349 9.80 1.99 -2.79
C GLY A 349 9.19 0.59 -2.68
N GLN A 350 8.23 0.39 -1.76
CA GLN A 350 7.40 -0.83 -1.70
C GLN A 350 6.48 -0.91 -2.92
N LEU A 351 6.18 -2.12 -3.39
CA LEU A 351 5.26 -2.31 -4.50
C LEU A 351 4.52 -3.65 -4.40
N GLY A 352 3.20 -3.59 -4.57
CA GLY A 352 2.37 -4.79 -4.72
C GLY A 352 1.30 -4.57 -5.78
N PHE A 353 1.16 -5.50 -6.71
CA PHE A 353 0.18 -5.40 -7.79
C PHE A 353 -0.19 -6.77 -8.38
N ALA A 354 -1.33 -6.79 -9.06
CA ALA A 354 -1.71 -7.85 -9.98
C ALA A 354 -1.70 -7.35 -11.42
N ASP A 355 -1.47 -8.26 -12.37
CA ASP A 355 -1.58 -7.99 -13.80
C ASP A 355 -2.39 -9.11 -14.47
N PRO A 356 -3.66 -8.85 -14.84
CA PRO A 356 -4.52 -9.85 -15.45
C PRO A 356 -4.10 -10.24 -16.88
N ALA A 357 -3.38 -9.36 -17.60
CA ALA A 357 -2.93 -9.67 -18.97
C ALA A 357 -1.88 -10.78 -18.99
N TYR A 358 -1.11 -10.89 -17.91
CA TYR A 358 -0.06 -11.90 -17.77
C TYR A 358 -0.33 -12.92 -16.68
N ASP A 359 -1.47 -12.83 -15.98
CA ASP A 359 -1.78 -13.67 -14.81
C ASP A 359 -0.64 -13.65 -13.79
N VAL A 360 -0.30 -12.43 -13.33
CA VAL A 360 0.81 -12.18 -12.41
C VAL A 360 0.32 -11.56 -11.10
N GLY A 361 0.82 -12.09 -9.99
CA GLY A 361 0.84 -11.44 -8.67
C GLY A 361 2.28 -11.11 -8.28
N PHE A 362 2.51 -9.86 -7.85
CA PHE A 362 3.84 -9.31 -7.57
C PHE A 362 3.91 -8.68 -6.19
N GLY A 363 5.02 -8.89 -5.49
CA GLY A 363 5.35 -8.22 -4.24
C GLY A 363 6.84 -7.91 -4.13
N TYR A 364 7.20 -6.63 -3.98
CA TYR A 364 8.55 -6.17 -3.66
C TYR A 364 8.52 -5.37 -2.35
N LEU A 365 9.34 -5.77 -1.40
CA LEU A 365 9.42 -5.21 -0.06
C LEU A 365 10.86 -4.86 0.30
N SER A 366 11.03 -3.77 1.06
CA SER A 366 12.34 -3.37 1.59
C SER A 366 12.15 -2.63 2.91
N ASN A 367 13.11 -2.76 3.83
CA ASN A 367 13.17 -1.92 5.03
C ASN A 367 13.95 -0.61 4.82
N TRP A 368 14.44 -0.34 3.63
CA TRP A 368 15.22 0.86 3.30
C TRP A 368 14.38 1.84 2.49
N MET A 369 14.00 2.95 3.11
CA MET A 369 13.15 3.94 2.46
C MET A 369 13.94 4.87 1.55
N GLU A 370 13.52 4.97 0.30
CA GLU A 370 13.96 5.93 -0.70
C GLU A 370 12.78 6.71 -1.27
N PRO A 371 13.00 7.93 -1.81
CA PRO A 371 11.91 8.76 -2.34
C PRO A 371 11.32 8.24 -3.66
N ASP A 372 11.97 7.28 -4.29
CA ASP A 372 11.59 6.68 -5.56
C ASP A 372 11.29 5.17 -5.44
N ALA A 373 10.86 4.56 -6.53
CA ALA A 373 10.61 3.12 -6.65
C ALA A 373 11.52 2.45 -7.71
N GLU A 374 12.66 3.03 -8.05
CA GLU A 374 13.54 2.55 -9.14
C GLU A 374 13.95 1.09 -8.93
N ARG A 375 14.21 0.66 -7.69
CA ARG A 375 14.56 -0.74 -7.36
C ARG A 375 13.46 -1.71 -7.74
N ALA A 376 12.22 -1.42 -7.34
CA ALA A 376 11.07 -2.23 -7.69
C ALA A 376 10.80 -2.20 -9.20
N SER A 377 10.92 -1.03 -9.84
CA SER A 377 10.72 -0.85 -11.27
C SER A 377 11.73 -1.64 -12.10
N ALA A 378 13.01 -1.70 -11.69
CA ALA A 378 14.02 -2.52 -12.34
C ALA A 378 13.67 -4.01 -12.27
N VAL A 379 13.17 -4.49 -11.13
CA VAL A 379 12.70 -5.86 -10.96
C VAL A 379 11.46 -6.14 -11.84
N VAL A 380 10.49 -5.22 -11.90
CA VAL A 380 9.31 -5.33 -12.78
C VAL A 380 9.72 -5.42 -14.25
N ALA A 381 10.70 -4.62 -14.68
CA ALA A 381 11.23 -4.69 -16.05
C ALA A 381 11.84 -6.08 -16.36
N ALA A 382 12.62 -6.63 -15.43
CA ALA A 382 13.20 -7.97 -15.58
C ALA A 382 12.13 -9.08 -15.61
N VAL A 383 11.05 -8.95 -14.81
CA VAL A 383 9.89 -9.87 -14.86
C VAL A 383 9.21 -9.78 -16.22
N ARG A 384 8.96 -8.56 -16.73
CA ARG A 384 8.35 -8.34 -18.06
C ARG A 384 9.17 -9.00 -19.15
N GLU A 385 10.50 -8.81 -19.18
CA GLU A 385 11.39 -9.46 -20.13
C GLU A 385 11.32 -10.98 -20.03
N SER A 386 11.31 -11.54 -18.83
CA SER A 386 11.26 -12.97 -18.59
C SER A 386 9.97 -13.63 -19.09
N ILE A 387 8.84 -12.92 -19.01
CA ILE A 387 7.53 -13.41 -19.48
C ILE A 387 7.40 -13.26 -21.00
N THR A 388 7.85 -12.13 -21.56
CA THR A 388 7.66 -11.83 -23.00
C THR A 388 8.68 -12.49 -23.91
N ALA A 389 9.79 -13.01 -23.38
CA ALA A 389 10.80 -13.75 -24.13
C ALA A 389 10.42 -15.23 -24.39
N ARG A 390 9.30 -15.68 -23.86
CA ARG A 390 8.77 -17.04 -24.03
C ARG A 390 7.70 -17.09 -25.12
#